data_40c3b2ddc49a88a5e81df8dd228d88e7
#
_entry.id   40c3b2ddc49a88a5e81df8dd228d88e7
#
_cell.length_a   1.000
_cell.length_b   1.000
_cell.length_c   1.000
_cell.angle_alpha   90.00
_cell.angle_beta   90.00
_cell.angle_gamma   90.00
#
_symmetry.space_group_name_H-M   'P 1'
#
loop_
_entity.id
_entity.type
_entity.pdbx_description
1 polymer ?
#
loop_
_entity_poly.entity_id
_entity_poly.type
_entity_poly.pdbx_seq_one_letter_code
_entity_poly.pdbx_strand_id
1 'polypeptide(L)'
;KISGIPENFWTDLDPRMLRQILNSVPLSGLPAADDLLLRALLAETLGDETVLNTRVQALIERGAVQAAYSLLGQAQIQSQEGFALFAETALLTGNVERMCRQLNLSRHLSDNEALKVYCQARFGSWNTAELNFFTLDTLGAFPPTLSSLLAVDLDPELADSLGLPNVEPNQLTALEFQLRAGAGQPVPTQGLPLKFVPSDLSPSSGWKNQIEAAERLGAVGSLPAAQLLERYKSGQPSASGGVWDRVNAVQNLDLTLADPIIDPSDE
;
A
#
# COMPACT_ATOMS: atom_id res chain seq x y z
N LYS A 1 8.10 -14.13 20.45
CA LYS A 1 8.77 -12.98 19.80
C LYS A 1 9.10 -13.37 18.38
N ILE A 2 8.43 -12.75 17.44
CA ILE A 2 8.53 -13.10 16.00
C ILE A 2 9.80 -12.48 15.39
N SER A 3 10.19 -11.27 15.81
CA SER A 3 11.31 -10.53 15.21
C SER A 3 12.69 -10.89 15.74
N GLY A 4 12.78 -11.45 16.95
CA GLY A 4 14.05 -11.66 17.67
C GLY A 4 14.71 -10.38 18.17
N ILE A 5 14.08 -9.21 17.96
CA ILE A 5 14.58 -7.89 18.38
C ILE A 5 14.08 -7.59 19.80
N PRO A 6 14.89 -6.97 20.68
CA PRO A 6 14.46 -6.59 22.02
C PRO A 6 13.28 -5.62 22.01
N GLU A 7 12.34 -5.74 22.95
CA GLU A 7 11.16 -4.86 23.06
C GLU A 7 11.51 -3.38 23.28
N ASN A 8 12.67 -3.11 23.86
CA ASN A 8 13.18 -1.75 24.10
C ASN A 8 14.06 -1.20 22.97
N PHE A 9 14.12 -1.87 21.81
CA PHE A 9 15.00 -1.46 20.71
C PHE A 9 14.71 -0.03 20.21
N TRP A 10 13.44 0.37 20.25
CA TRP A 10 12.98 1.69 19.79
C TRP A 10 12.70 2.65 20.93
N THR A 11 12.91 2.27 22.21
CA THR A 11 12.75 3.17 23.35
C THR A 11 13.87 4.21 23.38
N ASP A 12 13.57 5.40 23.89
CA ASP A 12 14.52 6.50 24.07
C ASP A 12 15.14 7.06 22.78
N LEU A 13 14.56 6.75 21.60
CA LEU A 13 14.98 7.36 20.34
C LEU A 13 14.22 8.66 20.07
N ASP A 14 14.96 9.69 19.68
CA ASP A 14 14.34 10.92 19.15
C ASP A 14 13.67 10.59 17.78
N PRO A 15 12.34 10.79 17.66
CA PRO A 15 11.63 10.52 16.41
C PRO A 15 12.18 11.30 15.20
N ARG A 16 12.72 12.50 15.42
CA ARG A 16 13.31 13.31 14.35
C ARG A 16 14.60 12.68 13.84
N MET A 17 15.45 12.23 14.75
CA MET A 17 16.69 11.53 14.43
C MET A 17 16.38 10.20 13.72
N LEU A 18 15.39 9.45 14.22
CA LEU A 18 14.95 8.21 13.59
C LEU A 18 14.49 8.45 12.15
N ARG A 19 13.67 9.47 11.92
CA ARG A 19 13.20 9.86 10.57
C ARG A 19 14.38 10.20 9.64
N GLN A 20 15.35 10.95 10.12
CA GLN A 20 16.56 11.28 9.34
C GLN A 20 17.34 10.02 8.97
N ILE A 21 17.54 9.11 9.92
CA ILE A 21 18.24 7.83 9.68
C ILE A 21 17.47 7.03 8.62
N LEU A 22 16.17 6.81 8.80
CA LEU A 22 15.37 6.00 7.88
C LEU A 22 15.32 6.58 6.46
N ASN A 23 15.29 7.91 6.34
CA ASN A 23 15.35 8.60 5.05
C ASN A 23 16.75 8.55 4.40
N SER A 24 17.80 8.40 5.20
CA SER A 24 19.17 8.29 4.71
C SER A 24 19.58 6.86 4.34
N VAL A 25 18.84 5.86 4.79
CA VAL A 25 19.10 4.46 4.42
C VAL A 25 18.65 4.24 2.98
N PRO A 26 19.58 4.07 2.03
CA PRO A 26 19.22 3.80 0.64
C PRO A 26 18.51 2.46 0.55
N LEU A 27 17.75 2.29 -0.52
CA LEU A 27 17.31 0.96 -0.96
C LEU A 27 18.59 0.21 -1.35
N SER A 28 19.02 -0.76 -0.54
CA SER A 28 20.39 -1.26 -0.60
C SER A 28 20.61 -2.22 -1.77
N GLY A 29 19.54 -2.84 -2.26
CA GLY A 29 19.64 -3.97 -3.20
C GLY A 29 20.37 -5.17 -2.61
N LEU A 30 20.61 -5.19 -1.29
CA LEU A 30 21.17 -6.31 -0.54
C LEU A 30 20.05 -6.98 0.25
N PRO A 31 19.53 -8.14 -0.20
CA PRO A 31 18.34 -8.76 0.38
C PRO A 31 18.42 -8.98 1.90
N ALA A 32 19.59 -9.33 2.42
CA ALA A 32 19.79 -9.54 3.85
C ALA A 32 19.70 -8.23 4.67
N ALA A 33 20.18 -7.12 4.13
CA ALA A 33 20.09 -5.81 4.78
C ALA A 33 18.66 -5.28 4.75
N ASP A 34 17.96 -5.45 3.63
CA ASP A 34 16.58 -5.04 3.46
C ASP A 34 15.65 -5.86 4.37
N ASP A 35 15.86 -7.17 4.50
CA ASP A 35 15.13 -8.04 5.43
C ASP A 35 15.38 -7.65 6.89
N LEU A 36 16.63 -7.36 7.26
CA LEU A 36 16.97 -6.88 8.61
C LEU A 36 16.27 -5.56 8.94
N LEU A 37 16.27 -4.62 8.01
CA LEU A 37 15.59 -3.34 8.18
C LEU A 37 14.07 -3.54 8.32
N LEU A 38 13.47 -4.37 7.48
CA LEU A 38 12.04 -4.67 7.55
C LEU A 38 11.68 -5.32 8.90
N ARG A 39 12.48 -6.29 9.37
CA ARG A 39 12.31 -6.89 10.71
C ARG A 39 12.44 -5.86 11.82
N ALA A 40 13.41 -4.95 11.73
CA ALA A 40 13.58 -3.88 12.70
C ALA A 40 12.35 -2.96 12.73
N LEU A 41 11.85 -2.52 11.55
CA LEU A 41 10.66 -1.68 11.44
C LEU A 41 9.41 -2.36 12.01
N LEU A 42 9.30 -3.68 11.88
CA LEU A 42 8.16 -4.48 12.36
C LEU A 42 8.33 -4.97 13.81
N ALA A 43 9.48 -4.70 14.46
CA ALA A 43 9.72 -5.20 15.81
C ALA A 43 8.63 -4.74 16.78
N GLU A 44 8.17 -5.69 17.61
CA GLU A 44 7.24 -5.41 18.71
C GLU A 44 7.96 -4.55 19.75
N THR A 45 7.45 -3.36 20.04
CA THR A 45 8.07 -2.45 20.99
C THR A 45 7.05 -1.87 21.94
N LEU A 46 7.50 -1.69 23.18
CA LEU A 46 6.89 -0.76 24.12
C LEU A 46 7.39 0.65 23.71
N GLY A 47 6.59 1.46 23.06
CA GLY A 47 7.09 2.74 22.57
C GLY A 47 6.03 3.81 22.37
N ASP A 48 6.52 5.02 22.22
CA ASP A 48 5.74 6.20 21.90
C ASP A 48 5.08 6.06 20.51
N GLU A 49 3.83 6.52 20.39
CA GLU A 49 3.09 6.56 19.13
C GLU A 49 3.85 7.32 18.03
N THR A 50 4.63 8.33 18.37
CA THR A 50 5.43 9.11 17.39
C THR A 50 6.54 8.26 16.75
N VAL A 51 7.21 7.41 17.52
CA VAL A 51 8.21 6.46 17.00
C VAL A 51 7.53 5.40 16.13
N LEU A 52 6.37 4.91 16.56
CA LEU A 52 5.56 3.99 15.75
C LEU A 52 5.17 4.63 14.42
N ASN A 53 4.66 5.85 14.43
CA ASN A 53 4.26 6.59 13.22
C ASN A 53 5.45 6.75 12.25
N THR A 54 6.63 7.05 12.76
CA THR A 54 7.85 7.18 11.95
C THR A 54 8.23 5.85 11.26
N ARG A 55 8.13 4.73 11.97
CA ARG A 55 8.38 3.39 11.44
C ARG A 55 7.34 2.99 10.38
N VAL A 56 6.07 3.26 10.66
CA VAL A 56 4.96 3.02 9.75
C VAL A 56 5.12 3.82 8.46
N GLN A 57 5.48 5.10 8.56
CA GLN A 57 5.75 5.93 7.39
C GLN A 57 6.85 5.32 6.51
N ALA A 58 7.95 4.86 7.12
CA ALA A 58 9.04 4.20 6.40
C ALA A 58 8.61 2.88 5.71
N LEU A 59 7.69 2.12 6.32
CA LEU A 59 7.09 0.92 5.69
C LEU A 59 6.22 1.29 4.48
N ILE A 60 5.38 2.32 4.61
CA ILE A 60 4.52 2.81 3.52
C ILE A 60 5.37 3.25 2.33
N GLU A 61 6.39 4.05 2.55
CA GLU A 61 7.29 4.57 1.51
C GLU A 61 8.04 3.46 0.76
N ARG A 62 8.29 2.33 1.42
CA ARG A 62 8.89 1.13 0.81
C ARG A 62 7.87 0.18 0.16
N GLY A 63 6.59 0.51 0.19
CA GLY A 63 5.53 -0.34 -0.35
C GLY A 63 5.15 -1.53 0.55
N ALA A 64 5.68 -1.61 1.78
CA ALA A 64 5.32 -2.63 2.77
C ALA A 64 3.97 -2.28 3.47
N VAL A 65 2.96 -1.90 2.68
CA VAL A 65 1.71 -1.30 3.16
C VAL A 65 0.89 -2.28 3.99
N GLN A 66 0.86 -3.56 3.61
CA GLN A 66 0.14 -4.58 4.38
C GLN A 66 0.76 -4.80 5.77
N ALA A 67 2.09 -4.77 5.84
CA ALA A 67 2.82 -4.89 7.10
C ALA A 67 2.59 -3.65 8.00
N ALA A 68 2.60 -2.45 7.40
CA ALA A 68 2.25 -1.20 8.07
C ALA A 68 0.82 -1.22 8.63
N TYR A 69 -0.17 -1.67 7.82
CA TYR A 69 -1.56 -1.83 8.26
C TYR A 69 -1.69 -2.80 9.44
N SER A 70 -1.00 -3.95 9.36
CA SER A 70 -1.01 -4.96 10.43
C SER A 70 -0.41 -4.43 11.73
N LEU A 71 0.68 -3.66 11.64
CA LEU A 71 1.34 -3.04 12.79
C LEU A 71 0.43 -2.01 13.47
N LEU A 72 -0.20 -1.11 12.69
CA LEU A 72 -1.18 -0.15 13.21
C LEU A 72 -2.43 -0.82 13.75
N GLY A 73 -2.83 -1.95 13.18
CA GLY A 73 -3.97 -2.74 13.65
C GLY A 73 -3.83 -3.29 15.06
N GLN A 74 -2.60 -3.43 15.57
CA GLN A 74 -2.27 -3.89 16.93
C GLN A 74 -2.06 -2.73 17.91
N ALA A 75 -1.84 -1.52 17.39
CA ALA A 75 -1.58 -0.34 18.20
C ALA A 75 -2.87 0.35 18.68
N GLN A 76 -2.78 1.06 19.80
CA GLN A 76 -3.81 1.99 20.25
C GLN A 76 -3.55 3.37 19.65
N ILE A 77 -4.20 3.68 18.54
CA ILE A 77 -4.05 4.94 17.83
C ILE A 77 -4.92 5.99 18.52
N GLN A 78 -4.31 7.07 18.97
CA GLN A 78 -4.98 8.17 19.68
C GLN A 78 -4.78 9.52 18.99
N SER A 79 -3.70 9.69 18.23
CA SER A 79 -3.38 10.93 17.52
C SER A 79 -4.02 11.00 16.13
N GLN A 80 -4.25 12.21 15.64
CA GLN A 80 -4.68 12.43 14.26
C GLN A 80 -3.62 11.97 13.26
N GLU A 81 -2.32 12.13 13.57
CA GLU A 81 -1.22 11.68 12.72
C GLU A 81 -1.24 10.14 12.58
N GLY A 82 -1.32 9.43 13.69
CA GLY A 82 -1.42 7.97 13.69
C GLY A 82 -2.68 7.48 12.95
N PHE A 83 -3.81 8.17 13.14
CA PHE A 83 -5.03 7.84 12.42
C PHE A 83 -4.92 8.12 10.91
N ALA A 84 -4.23 9.18 10.49
CA ALA A 84 -3.98 9.45 9.06
C ALA A 84 -3.18 8.32 8.39
N LEU A 85 -2.14 7.81 9.06
CA LEU A 85 -1.37 6.66 8.58
C LEU A 85 -2.21 5.37 8.54
N PHE A 86 -3.05 5.16 9.54
CA PHE A 86 -3.99 4.02 9.55
C PHE A 86 -4.99 4.11 8.40
N ALA A 87 -5.54 5.30 8.14
CA ALA A 87 -6.44 5.53 7.02
C ALA A 87 -5.75 5.32 5.67
N GLU A 88 -4.53 5.84 5.49
CA GLU A 88 -3.75 5.63 4.28
C GLU A 88 -3.50 4.14 4.02
N THR A 89 -3.04 3.40 5.01
CA THR A 89 -2.78 1.95 4.86
C THR A 89 -4.07 1.16 4.63
N ALA A 90 -5.17 1.51 5.30
CA ALA A 90 -6.46 0.88 5.12
C ALA A 90 -7.01 1.07 3.70
N LEU A 91 -6.90 2.28 3.15
CA LEU A 91 -7.28 2.59 1.77
C LEU A 91 -6.43 1.83 0.76
N LEU A 92 -5.10 1.84 0.91
CA LEU A 92 -4.17 1.17 0.00
C LEU A 92 -4.27 -0.36 0.02
N THR A 93 -4.73 -0.96 1.14
CA THR A 93 -4.94 -2.42 1.28
C THR A 93 -6.39 -2.84 1.02
N GLY A 94 -7.32 -1.89 0.84
CA GLY A 94 -8.74 -2.17 0.72
C GLY A 94 -9.45 -2.56 2.04
N ASN A 95 -8.74 -2.55 3.18
CA ASN A 95 -9.27 -2.96 4.48
C ASN A 95 -9.91 -1.78 5.24
N VAL A 96 -10.84 -1.09 4.62
CA VAL A 96 -11.38 0.20 5.08
C VAL A 96 -12.42 0.10 6.20
N GLU A 97 -13.05 -1.07 6.41
CA GLU A 97 -14.19 -1.21 7.32
C GLU A 97 -13.87 -0.78 8.75
N ARG A 98 -12.76 -1.31 9.31
CA ARG A 98 -12.37 -0.99 10.69
C ARG A 98 -12.05 0.49 10.87
N MET A 99 -11.30 1.06 9.92
CA MET A 99 -10.93 2.46 9.91
C MET A 99 -12.16 3.36 9.84
N CYS A 100 -13.08 3.08 8.92
CA CYS A 100 -14.31 3.86 8.76
C CYS A 100 -15.23 3.75 9.98
N ARG A 101 -15.38 2.58 10.57
CA ARG A 101 -16.15 2.40 11.81
C ARG A 101 -15.57 3.24 12.96
N GLN A 102 -14.25 3.23 13.11
CA GLN A 102 -13.57 4.04 14.12
C GLN A 102 -13.78 5.54 13.88
N LEU A 103 -13.63 6.00 12.62
CA LEU A 103 -13.87 7.41 12.28
C LEU A 103 -15.32 7.85 12.49
N ASN A 104 -16.30 7.01 12.18
CA ASN A 104 -17.70 7.31 12.39
C ASN A 104 -18.05 7.45 13.88
N LEU A 105 -17.36 6.70 14.76
CA LEU A 105 -17.52 6.79 16.22
C LEU A 105 -16.73 7.96 16.84
N SER A 106 -15.60 8.34 16.24
CA SER A 106 -14.65 9.30 16.80
C SER A 106 -14.19 10.29 15.73
N ARG A 107 -15.10 11.18 15.32
CA ARG A 107 -14.89 12.10 14.17
C ARG A 107 -13.70 13.07 14.33
N HIS A 108 -13.24 13.31 15.57
CA HIS A 108 -12.09 14.16 15.86
C HIS A 108 -10.74 13.55 15.46
N LEU A 109 -10.72 12.26 15.14
CA LEU A 109 -9.50 11.56 14.70
C LEU A 109 -9.01 12.02 13.32
N SER A 110 -9.86 12.67 12.54
CA SER A 110 -9.46 13.22 11.24
C SER A 110 -10.21 14.51 10.94
N ASP A 111 -9.50 15.48 10.36
CA ASP A 111 -10.09 16.70 9.80
C ASP A 111 -10.35 16.55 8.28
N ASN A 112 -10.09 15.38 7.71
CA ASN A 112 -10.34 15.10 6.30
C ASN A 112 -11.83 14.84 6.07
N GLU A 113 -12.56 15.86 5.61
CA GLU A 113 -14.00 15.78 5.37
C GLU A 113 -14.34 14.80 4.23
N ALA A 114 -13.49 14.69 3.20
CA ALA A 114 -13.70 13.73 2.12
C ALA A 114 -13.65 12.27 2.63
N LEU A 115 -12.71 11.98 3.53
CA LEU A 115 -12.62 10.66 4.18
C LEU A 115 -13.86 10.39 5.06
N LYS A 116 -14.39 11.42 5.73
CA LYS A 116 -15.62 11.29 6.54
C LYS A 116 -16.82 10.98 5.65
N VAL A 117 -16.99 11.68 4.52
CA VAL A 117 -18.05 11.39 3.53
C VAL A 117 -17.92 9.96 3.01
N TYR A 118 -16.73 9.56 2.56
CA TYR A 118 -16.44 8.21 2.10
C TYR A 118 -16.82 7.13 3.12
N CYS A 119 -16.43 7.31 4.37
CA CYS A 119 -16.75 6.38 5.45
C CYS A 119 -18.24 6.35 5.84
N GLN A 120 -18.91 7.49 5.79
CA GLN A 120 -20.35 7.56 6.04
C GLN A 120 -21.16 6.84 4.95
N ALA A 121 -20.77 6.99 3.69
CA ALA A 121 -21.45 6.34 2.57
C ALA A 121 -21.40 4.81 2.69
N ARG A 122 -20.27 4.24 3.11
CA ARG A 122 -20.06 2.78 3.14
C ARG A 122 -20.46 2.10 4.45
N PHE A 123 -20.22 2.75 5.57
CA PHE A 123 -20.34 2.14 6.91
C PHE A 123 -21.17 2.99 7.89
N GLY A 124 -21.92 3.95 7.37
CA GLY A 124 -22.80 4.83 8.14
C GLY A 124 -24.16 4.99 7.48
N SER A 125 -24.66 6.23 7.47
CA SER A 125 -25.89 6.62 6.80
C SER A 125 -25.58 7.23 5.45
N TRP A 126 -25.99 6.57 4.37
CA TRP A 126 -25.79 7.07 3.00
C TRP A 126 -26.44 8.45 2.79
N ASN A 127 -27.69 8.65 3.27
CA ASN A 127 -28.38 9.95 3.18
C ASN A 127 -27.60 11.06 3.90
N THR A 128 -26.94 10.73 5.01
CA THR A 128 -26.11 11.69 5.75
C THR A 128 -24.82 11.99 4.98
N ALA A 129 -24.22 10.99 4.34
CA ALA A 129 -23.05 11.19 3.49
C ALA A 129 -23.35 12.11 2.30
N GLU A 130 -24.47 11.85 1.63
CA GLU A 130 -24.95 12.67 0.50
C GLU A 130 -25.19 14.13 0.92
N LEU A 131 -25.94 14.35 2.01
CA LEU A 131 -26.20 15.70 2.53
C LEU A 131 -24.89 16.43 2.89
N ASN A 132 -23.99 15.75 3.58
CA ASN A 132 -22.68 16.32 3.95
C ASN A 132 -21.84 16.63 2.72
N PHE A 133 -21.83 15.75 1.72
CA PHE A 133 -21.12 15.98 0.46
C PHE A 133 -21.62 17.24 -0.22
N PHE A 134 -22.92 17.35 -0.51
CA PHE A 134 -23.50 18.52 -1.19
C PHE A 134 -23.28 19.82 -0.43
N THR A 135 -23.39 19.79 0.90
CA THR A 135 -23.14 20.96 1.75
C THR A 135 -21.67 21.42 1.63
N LEU A 136 -20.73 20.50 1.81
CA LEU A 136 -19.30 20.80 1.79
C LEU A 136 -18.81 21.19 0.39
N ASP A 137 -19.33 20.54 -0.64
CA ASP A 137 -19.00 20.85 -2.04
C ASP A 137 -19.48 22.26 -2.43
N THR A 138 -20.70 22.64 -2.04
CA THR A 138 -21.24 23.99 -2.25
C THR A 138 -20.38 25.06 -1.54
N LEU A 139 -19.78 24.70 -0.40
CA LEU A 139 -18.85 25.57 0.33
C LEU A 139 -17.43 25.58 -0.23
N GLY A 140 -17.17 24.80 -1.29
CA GLY A 140 -15.85 24.71 -1.92
C GLY A 140 -14.82 23.99 -1.07
N ALA A 141 -15.26 23.07 -0.20
CA ALA A 141 -14.35 22.31 0.70
C ALA A 141 -13.50 21.27 -0.03
N PHE A 142 -13.88 20.87 -1.24
CA PHE A 142 -13.17 19.85 -2.02
C PHE A 142 -12.51 20.43 -3.26
N PRO A 143 -11.27 20.00 -3.59
CA PRO A 143 -10.72 20.22 -4.91
C PRO A 143 -11.63 19.63 -6.00
N PRO A 144 -11.73 20.21 -7.22
CA PRO A 144 -12.66 19.74 -8.24
C PRO A 144 -12.56 18.25 -8.59
N THR A 145 -11.33 17.71 -8.65
CA THR A 145 -11.11 16.28 -8.90
C THR A 145 -11.68 15.41 -7.81
N LEU A 146 -11.44 15.77 -6.54
CA LEU A 146 -11.93 15.00 -5.39
C LEU A 146 -13.45 15.10 -5.27
N SER A 147 -14.04 16.28 -5.54
CA SER A 147 -15.48 16.48 -5.62
C SER A 147 -16.11 15.55 -6.65
N SER A 148 -15.60 15.52 -7.90
CA SER A 148 -16.10 14.63 -8.94
C SER A 148 -15.98 13.15 -8.55
N LEU A 149 -14.88 12.75 -7.94
CA LEU A 149 -14.68 11.37 -7.49
C LEU A 149 -15.66 10.97 -6.37
N LEU A 150 -15.91 11.86 -5.41
CA LEU A 150 -16.90 11.62 -4.35
C LEU A 150 -18.33 11.59 -4.90
N ALA A 151 -18.64 12.46 -5.87
CA ALA A 151 -19.95 12.45 -6.54
C ALA A 151 -20.19 11.10 -7.23
N VAL A 152 -19.23 10.57 -7.99
CA VAL A 152 -19.32 9.25 -8.62
C VAL A 152 -19.38 8.12 -7.59
N ASP A 153 -18.70 8.25 -6.46
CA ASP A 153 -18.75 7.26 -5.38
C ASP A 153 -20.13 7.17 -4.72
N LEU A 154 -20.83 8.31 -4.64
CA LEU A 154 -22.21 8.39 -4.13
C LEU A 154 -23.25 8.02 -5.20
N ASP A 155 -23.02 8.40 -6.43
CA ASP A 155 -23.91 8.10 -7.56
C ASP A 155 -23.08 7.62 -8.77
N PRO A 156 -22.94 6.29 -8.94
CA PRO A 156 -22.15 5.72 -10.05
C PRO A 156 -22.67 6.08 -11.45
N GLU A 157 -23.93 6.51 -11.61
CA GLU A 157 -24.47 6.91 -12.90
C GLU A 157 -23.80 8.20 -13.43
N LEU A 158 -23.18 8.97 -12.56
CA LEU A 158 -22.44 10.18 -12.93
C LEU A 158 -21.08 9.89 -13.60
N ALA A 159 -20.58 8.65 -13.55
CA ALA A 159 -19.24 8.30 -14.03
C ALA A 159 -19.01 8.66 -15.51
N ASP A 160 -20.02 8.44 -16.36
CA ASP A 160 -19.93 8.74 -17.79
C ASP A 160 -20.04 10.23 -18.11
N SER A 161 -20.65 11.01 -17.22
CA SER A 161 -20.89 12.45 -17.42
C SER A 161 -19.76 13.32 -16.85
N LEU A 162 -19.07 12.85 -15.83
CA LEU A 162 -17.98 13.54 -15.17
C LEU A 162 -16.65 13.05 -15.72
N GLY A 163 -16.07 13.79 -16.66
CA GLY A 163 -14.70 13.54 -17.14
C GLY A 163 -13.71 13.70 -15.99
N LEU A 164 -13.10 12.60 -15.54
CA LEU A 164 -12.06 12.67 -14.49
C LEU A 164 -10.74 13.16 -15.10
N PRO A 165 -10.09 14.18 -14.50
CA PRO A 165 -8.83 14.71 -15.01
C PRO A 165 -7.70 13.67 -14.88
N ASN A 166 -6.63 13.90 -15.66
CA ASN A 166 -5.41 13.09 -15.57
C ASN A 166 -4.84 13.11 -14.15
N VAL A 167 -4.16 12.01 -13.81
CA VAL A 167 -3.52 11.86 -12.51
C VAL A 167 -2.13 12.47 -12.54
N GLU A 168 -1.86 13.32 -11.54
CA GLU A 168 -0.49 13.75 -11.22
C GLU A 168 0.10 12.77 -10.19
N PRO A 169 1.06 11.91 -10.59
CA PRO A 169 1.53 10.80 -9.75
C PRO A 169 1.99 11.21 -8.35
N ASN A 170 2.63 12.38 -8.24
CA ASN A 170 3.18 12.87 -6.97
C ASN A 170 2.12 13.52 -6.04
N GLN A 171 0.93 13.81 -6.56
CA GLN A 171 -0.17 14.43 -5.82
C GLN A 171 -1.28 13.43 -5.49
N LEU A 172 -1.22 12.22 -6.05
CA LEU A 172 -2.23 11.19 -5.84
C LEU A 172 -2.29 10.76 -4.37
N THR A 173 -3.44 10.95 -3.75
CA THR A 173 -3.72 10.46 -2.40
C THR A 173 -4.24 9.03 -2.42
N ALA A 174 -4.14 8.33 -1.29
CA ALA A 174 -4.70 6.98 -1.15
C ALA A 174 -6.23 6.95 -1.32
N LEU A 175 -6.92 8.01 -0.87
CA LEU A 175 -8.37 8.14 -1.04
C LEU A 175 -8.74 8.31 -2.52
N GLU A 176 -8.09 9.21 -3.25
CA GLU A 176 -8.32 9.40 -4.69
C GLU A 176 -8.00 8.13 -5.49
N PHE A 177 -6.91 7.43 -5.14
CA PHE A 177 -6.55 6.15 -5.77
C PHE A 177 -7.68 5.13 -5.61
N GLN A 178 -8.22 5.00 -4.39
CA GLN A 178 -9.32 4.08 -4.09
C GLN A 178 -10.64 4.50 -4.77
N LEU A 179 -10.97 5.79 -4.77
CA LEU A 179 -12.17 6.32 -5.43
C LEU A 179 -12.12 6.11 -6.93
N ARG A 180 -10.97 6.31 -7.57
CA ARG A 180 -10.79 6.04 -9.02
C ARG A 180 -10.96 4.57 -9.36
N ALA A 181 -10.44 3.68 -8.54
CA ALA A 181 -10.65 2.24 -8.72
C ALA A 181 -12.15 1.88 -8.61
N GLY A 182 -12.86 2.47 -7.64
CA GLY A 182 -14.32 2.32 -7.48
C GLY A 182 -15.14 2.88 -8.65
N ALA A 183 -14.67 3.97 -9.27
CA ALA A 183 -15.27 4.59 -10.45
C ALA A 183 -14.96 3.85 -11.76
N GLY A 184 -14.29 2.68 -11.71
CA GLY A 184 -13.91 1.93 -12.92
C GLY A 184 -12.76 2.54 -13.72
N GLN A 185 -12.04 3.51 -13.14
CA GLN A 185 -10.88 4.18 -13.75
C GLN A 185 -9.61 3.96 -12.90
N PRO A 186 -9.17 2.71 -12.70
CA PRO A 186 -8.00 2.41 -11.90
C PRO A 186 -6.75 3.08 -12.49
N VAL A 187 -5.88 3.59 -11.61
CA VAL A 187 -4.64 4.23 -12.02
C VAL A 187 -3.56 3.16 -12.13
N PRO A 188 -2.90 2.99 -13.29
CA PRO A 188 -1.77 2.08 -13.43
C PRO A 188 -0.66 2.46 -12.46
N THR A 189 -0.12 1.49 -11.71
CA THR A 189 0.91 1.80 -10.71
C THR A 189 2.30 2.01 -11.28
N GLN A 190 2.49 1.73 -12.58
CA GLN A 190 3.73 2.00 -13.28
C GLN A 190 4.05 3.51 -13.21
N GLY A 191 5.19 3.86 -12.64
CA GLY A 191 5.58 5.26 -12.41
C GLY A 191 5.01 5.90 -11.13
N LEU A 192 4.10 5.25 -10.42
CA LEU A 192 3.63 5.71 -9.12
C LEU A 192 4.63 5.40 -7.99
N PRO A 193 4.58 6.12 -6.86
CA PRO A 193 5.30 5.78 -5.64
C PRO A 193 5.04 4.33 -5.19
N LEU A 194 6.03 3.72 -4.53
CA LEU A 194 5.99 2.30 -4.13
C LEU A 194 4.77 1.93 -3.28
N LYS A 195 4.22 2.85 -2.52
CA LYS A 195 3.03 2.63 -1.68
C LYS A 195 1.79 2.17 -2.46
N PHE A 196 1.67 2.50 -3.75
CA PHE A 196 0.55 2.09 -4.60
C PHE A 196 0.76 0.73 -5.27
N VAL A 197 2.01 0.30 -5.40
CA VAL A 197 2.40 -0.90 -6.15
C VAL A 197 1.76 -2.19 -5.63
N PRO A 198 1.57 -2.40 -4.32
CA PRO A 198 0.93 -3.61 -3.80
C PRO A 198 -0.48 -3.89 -4.35
N SER A 199 -1.21 -2.87 -4.83
CA SER A 199 -2.53 -3.06 -5.44
C SER A 199 -2.47 -3.94 -6.69
N ASP A 200 -1.37 -3.88 -7.46
CA ASP A 200 -1.19 -4.69 -8.66
C ASP A 200 -0.82 -6.15 -8.36
N LEU A 201 -0.53 -6.51 -7.11
CA LEU A 201 -0.38 -7.90 -6.70
C LEU A 201 -1.72 -8.65 -6.59
N SER A 202 -2.84 -7.92 -6.69
CA SER A 202 -4.19 -8.50 -6.64
C SER A 202 -4.40 -9.51 -7.78
N PRO A 203 -5.16 -10.61 -7.54
CA PRO A 203 -5.58 -11.55 -8.60
C PRO A 203 -6.40 -10.88 -9.73
N SER A 204 -7.03 -9.74 -9.46
CA SER A 204 -7.76 -8.96 -10.47
C SER A 204 -6.85 -8.20 -11.44
N SER A 205 -5.60 -7.98 -11.08
CA SER A 205 -4.59 -7.39 -11.96
C SER A 205 -4.08 -8.41 -12.97
N GLY A 206 -3.81 -7.98 -14.21
CA GLY A 206 -3.22 -8.86 -15.21
C GLY A 206 -1.86 -9.40 -14.76
N TRP A 207 -1.52 -10.64 -15.12
CA TRP A 207 -0.30 -11.31 -14.66
C TRP A 207 0.99 -10.52 -14.93
N LYS A 208 1.06 -9.82 -16.06
CA LYS A 208 2.17 -8.91 -16.36
C LYS A 208 2.34 -7.85 -15.26
N ASN A 209 1.26 -7.18 -14.89
CA ASN A 209 1.29 -6.14 -13.85
C ASN A 209 1.68 -6.73 -12.49
N GLN A 210 1.19 -7.94 -12.17
CA GLN A 210 1.57 -8.63 -10.94
C GLN A 210 3.08 -8.90 -10.87
N ILE A 211 3.70 -9.32 -11.99
CA ILE A 211 5.15 -9.58 -12.04
C ILE A 211 5.91 -8.25 -11.91
N GLU A 212 5.57 -7.22 -12.69
CA GLU A 212 6.24 -5.92 -12.64
C GLU A 212 6.13 -5.28 -11.24
N ALA A 213 4.98 -5.42 -10.58
CA ALA A 213 4.79 -5.00 -9.20
C ALA A 213 5.66 -5.81 -8.23
N ALA A 214 5.69 -7.13 -8.38
CA ALA A 214 6.51 -8.01 -7.55
C ALA A 214 8.00 -7.73 -7.72
N GLU A 215 8.48 -7.47 -8.93
CA GLU A 215 9.87 -7.06 -9.21
C GLU A 215 10.22 -5.74 -8.49
N ARG A 216 9.33 -4.73 -8.59
CA ARG A 216 9.55 -3.42 -7.94
C ARG A 216 9.62 -3.54 -6.43
N LEU A 217 8.72 -4.33 -5.82
CA LEU A 217 8.68 -4.54 -4.37
C LEU A 217 9.82 -5.45 -3.90
N GLY A 218 10.19 -6.45 -4.70
CA GLY A 218 11.34 -7.32 -4.42
C GLY A 218 12.66 -6.56 -4.45
N ALA A 219 12.82 -5.61 -5.37
CA ALA A 219 14.03 -4.79 -5.48
C ALA A 219 14.28 -3.91 -4.24
N VAL A 220 13.26 -3.66 -3.44
CA VAL A 220 13.35 -2.86 -2.20
C VAL A 220 13.16 -3.69 -0.93
N GLY A 221 13.16 -5.02 -1.05
CA GLY A 221 13.00 -5.95 0.08
C GLY A 221 11.59 -6.02 0.66
N SER A 222 10.60 -5.35 0.07
CA SER A 222 9.21 -5.34 0.57
C SER A 222 8.39 -6.55 0.15
N LEU A 223 8.90 -7.34 -0.79
CA LEU A 223 8.34 -8.64 -1.18
C LEU A 223 9.42 -9.72 -1.03
N PRO A 224 9.17 -10.80 -0.26
CA PRO A 224 10.11 -11.93 -0.14
C PRO A 224 10.41 -12.57 -1.51
N ALA A 225 11.68 -12.96 -1.71
CA ALA A 225 12.13 -13.59 -2.97
C ALA A 225 11.31 -14.85 -3.34
N ALA A 226 10.87 -15.62 -2.34
CA ALA A 226 10.00 -16.78 -2.57
C ALA A 226 8.66 -16.39 -3.22
N GLN A 227 8.04 -15.29 -2.78
CA GLN A 227 6.79 -14.80 -3.36
C GLN A 227 7.00 -14.24 -4.77
N LEU A 228 8.14 -13.59 -5.03
CA LEU A 228 8.51 -13.17 -6.39
C LEU A 228 8.64 -14.38 -7.31
N LEU A 229 9.34 -15.43 -6.86
CA LEU A 229 9.48 -16.66 -7.62
C LEU A 229 8.13 -17.33 -7.91
N GLU A 230 7.25 -17.39 -6.93
CA GLU A 230 5.88 -17.90 -7.13
C GLU A 230 5.13 -17.12 -8.22
N ARG A 231 5.27 -15.78 -8.27
CA ARG A 231 4.66 -14.97 -9.33
C ARG A 231 5.21 -15.30 -10.71
N TYR A 232 6.52 -15.51 -10.84
CA TYR A 232 7.12 -15.97 -12.11
C TYR A 232 6.61 -17.33 -12.54
N LYS A 233 6.29 -18.22 -11.60
CA LYS A 233 5.85 -19.61 -11.86
C LYS A 233 4.32 -19.73 -12.04
N SER A 234 3.54 -18.69 -11.76
CA SER A 234 2.07 -18.77 -11.71
C SER A 234 1.38 -18.82 -13.09
N GLY A 235 2.12 -18.70 -14.19
CA GLY A 235 1.56 -18.71 -15.55
C GLY A 235 2.60 -19.01 -16.62
N GLN A 236 2.17 -18.84 -17.87
CA GLN A 236 3.04 -18.99 -19.05
C GLN A 236 3.12 -17.63 -19.79
N PRO A 237 4.29 -17.22 -20.26
CA PRO A 237 4.45 -16.02 -21.08
C PRO A 237 3.53 -16.03 -22.30
N SER A 238 2.79 -14.97 -22.52
CA SER A 238 1.89 -14.82 -23.65
C SER A 238 2.54 -14.13 -24.86
N ALA A 239 3.74 -13.59 -24.68
CA ALA A 239 4.50 -12.88 -25.71
C ALA A 239 6.02 -13.01 -25.46
N SER A 240 6.84 -12.36 -26.27
CA SER A 240 8.28 -12.20 -26.08
C SER A 240 8.62 -10.74 -25.73
N GLY A 241 9.80 -10.55 -25.15
CA GLY A 241 10.34 -9.23 -24.80
C GLY A 241 10.01 -8.79 -23.37
N GLY A 242 10.86 -7.94 -22.81
CA GLY A 242 10.66 -7.28 -21.53
C GLY A 242 10.46 -8.23 -20.33
N VAL A 243 9.32 -8.14 -19.67
CA VAL A 243 9.00 -9.00 -18.51
C VAL A 243 8.93 -10.47 -18.89
N TRP A 244 8.46 -10.80 -20.09
CA TRP A 244 8.31 -12.19 -20.53
C TRP A 244 9.63 -12.92 -20.71
N ASP A 245 10.68 -12.23 -21.18
CA ASP A 245 12.02 -12.82 -21.28
C ASP A 245 12.58 -13.11 -19.90
N ARG A 246 12.32 -12.23 -18.91
CA ARG A 246 12.72 -12.49 -17.51
C ARG A 246 11.98 -13.69 -16.92
N VAL A 247 10.68 -13.79 -17.17
CA VAL A 247 9.87 -14.94 -16.75
C VAL A 247 10.45 -16.24 -17.31
N ASN A 248 10.67 -16.29 -18.63
CA ASN A 248 11.26 -17.46 -19.30
C ASN A 248 12.63 -17.83 -18.71
N ALA A 249 13.49 -16.84 -18.48
CA ALA A 249 14.81 -17.07 -17.90
C ALA A 249 14.73 -17.67 -16.48
N VAL A 250 13.84 -17.14 -15.62
CA VAL A 250 13.63 -17.64 -14.25
C VAL A 250 13.03 -19.05 -14.27
N GLN A 251 12.02 -19.30 -15.09
CA GLN A 251 11.39 -20.62 -15.22
C GLN A 251 12.38 -21.68 -15.72
N ASN A 252 13.19 -21.34 -16.73
CA ASN A 252 14.22 -22.24 -17.25
C ASN A 252 15.30 -22.54 -16.20
N LEU A 253 15.74 -21.52 -15.44
CA LEU A 253 16.70 -21.73 -14.35
C LEU A 253 16.12 -22.65 -13.27
N ASP A 254 14.87 -22.43 -12.86
CA ASP A 254 14.19 -23.24 -11.85
C ASP A 254 14.08 -24.71 -12.30
N LEU A 255 13.74 -24.96 -13.55
CA LEU A 255 13.72 -26.29 -14.14
C LEU A 255 15.11 -26.95 -14.14
N THR A 256 16.14 -26.20 -14.55
CA THR A 256 17.51 -26.70 -14.55
C THR A 256 18.03 -27.05 -13.17
N LEU A 257 17.67 -26.27 -12.15
CA LEU A 257 18.04 -26.54 -10.77
C LEU A 257 17.24 -27.70 -10.14
N ALA A 258 16.06 -27.99 -10.67
CA ALA A 258 15.21 -29.10 -10.21
C ALA A 258 15.62 -30.45 -10.85
N ASP A 259 16.32 -30.44 -11.98
CA ASP A 259 16.87 -31.68 -12.59
C ASP A 259 17.94 -32.25 -11.66
N PRO A 260 17.87 -33.56 -11.34
CA PRO A 260 18.95 -34.19 -10.60
C PRO A 260 20.24 -34.08 -11.46
N ILE A 261 21.29 -33.54 -10.85
CA ILE A 261 22.63 -33.53 -11.45
C ILE A 261 22.93 -34.97 -11.79
N ILE A 262 23.05 -35.27 -13.09
CA ILE A 262 23.51 -36.56 -13.54
C ILE A 262 24.94 -36.67 -13.01
N ASP A 263 25.18 -37.58 -12.05
CA ASP A 263 26.48 -37.79 -11.46
C ASP A 263 27.41 -38.30 -12.62
N PRO A 264 28.49 -37.55 -12.93
CA PRO A 264 29.39 -37.97 -14.00
C PRO A 264 30.09 -39.32 -13.74
N SER A 265 29.80 -39.99 -12.63
CA SER A 265 30.33 -41.33 -12.30
C SER A 265 29.51 -42.49 -12.84
N ASP A 266 28.39 -42.23 -13.54
CA ASP A 266 27.55 -43.29 -14.14
C ASP A 266 27.86 -43.61 -15.63
N GLU A 267 29.05 -43.23 -16.15
CA GLU A 267 29.58 -43.70 -17.41
C GLU A 267 30.72 -44.74 -17.25
#